data_3b034f23f3f78bfc2d0d4761e463678f
#
_entry.id   3b034f23f3f78bfc2d0d4761e463678f
#
_cell.length_a   1.000
_cell.length_b   1.000
_cell.length_c   1.000
_cell.angle_alpha   90.00
_cell.angle_beta   90.00
_cell.angle_gamma   90.00
#
_symmetry.space_group_name_H-M   'P 1'
#
loop_
_entity.id
_entity.type
_entity.pdbx_description
1 polymer ?
#
loop_
_entity_poly.entity_id
_entity_poly.type
_entity_poly.pdbx_seq_one_letter_code
_entity_poly.pdbx_strand_id
1 'polypeptide(L)'
;YNFSFYDNHDVLIWDLMKNKIKIDYVFNLCDEGFNNEARKELHVPALLEMLKIHYSGSGPQCLAYCYDKSLVRGIAKEMDIPVADGIYIKQEDMSFTFLPFNFPVLVKPNFGDSSFGITQKSVVKDMEELISVISELRSEFGYEYPLLIEEFLIGADISVGIIGNPPESYKVLPIIEEDYSELPKDLPKICGYEAKWLPTSPYWKIKSIPLNLPEETNNFIIESCLKLFRRLECRDYCRFDWRLDSNNNPKLLEVNPNPGWCWDGHLVKMAKLEGISYSNIIEEILKATENRIGLFQNNI
;
A
#
# COMPACT_ATOMS: atom_id res chain seq x y z
N TYR A 1 14.26 8.99 -23.78
CA TYR A 1 13.77 7.59 -23.77
C TYR A 1 13.03 7.25 -25.06
N ASN A 2 13.16 5.98 -25.50
CA ASN A 2 12.34 5.39 -26.57
C ASN A 2 11.42 4.37 -25.93
N PHE A 3 10.11 4.57 -26.03
CA PHE A 3 9.12 3.71 -25.37
C PHE A 3 8.48 2.72 -26.33
N SER A 4 8.30 1.48 -25.86
CA SER A 4 7.40 0.48 -26.45
C SER A 4 6.39 0.06 -25.38
N PHE A 5 5.12 -0.06 -25.76
CA PHE A 5 4.04 -0.40 -24.84
C PHE A 5 3.72 -1.90 -24.91
N TYR A 6 3.51 -2.52 -23.74
CA TYR A 6 3.15 -3.92 -23.59
C TYR A 6 1.94 -3.99 -22.65
N ASP A 7 0.77 -3.70 -23.20
CA ASP A 7 -0.51 -3.55 -22.48
C ASP A 7 -1.50 -4.70 -22.72
N ASN A 8 -1.14 -5.68 -23.55
CA ASN A 8 -1.95 -6.85 -23.81
C ASN A 8 -1.37 -8.09 -23.12
N HIS A 9 -2.00 -8.52 -22.04
CA HIS A 9 -1.56 -9.66 -21.26
C HIS A 9 -1.59 -11.01 -22.01
N ASP A 10 -2.47 -11.18 -23.00
CA ASP A 10 -2.59 -12.42 -23.77
C ASP A 10 -1.31 -12.74 -24.57
N VAL A 11 -0.62 -11.71 -25.01
CA VAL A 11 0.61 -11.83 -25.82
C VAL A 11 1.86 -11.37 -25.11
N LEU A 12 1.76 -10.84 -23.89
CA LEU A 12 2.83 -10.22 -23.12
C LEU A 12 4.10 -11.09 -23.07
N ILE A 13 3.95 -12.38 -22.76
CA ILE A 13 5.06 -13.31 -22.64
C ILE A 13 5.82 -13.42 -23.96
N TRP A 14 5.11 -13.59 -25.07
CA TRP A 14 5.72 -13.74 -26.40
C TRP A 14 6.38 -12.45 -26.86
N ASP A 15 5.76 -11.32 -26.64
CA ASP A 15 6.28 -10.02 -27.03
C ASP A 15 7.53 -9.65 -26.25
N LEU A 16 7.57 -9.89 -24.95
CA LEU A 16 8.77 -9.70 -24.13
C LEU A 16 9.90 -10.64 -24.57
N MET A 17 9.63 -11.91 -24.79
CA MET A 17 10.63 -12.88 -25.27
C MET A 17 11.21 -12.46 -26.61
N LYS A 18 10.37 -12.04 -27.57
CA LYS A 18 10.78 -11.62 -28.92
C LYS A 18 11.61 -10.34 -28.90
N ASN A 19 11.26 -9.41 -28.04
CA ASN A 19 11.88 -8.07 -28.02
C ASN A 19 12.97 -7.90 -26.95
N LYS A 20 13.22 -8.90 -26.12
CA LYS A 20 14.11 -8.87 -24.97
C LYS A 20 15.47 -8.16 -25.22
N ILE A 21 16.11 -8.38 -26.38
CA ILE A 21 17.42 -7.80 -26.71
C ILE A 21 17.35 -6.27 -26.93
N LYS A 22 16.17 -5.75 -27.19
CA LYS A 22 15.92 -4.32 -27.49
C LYS A 22 15.44 -3.54 -26.27
N ILE A 23 15.21 -4.22 -25.13
CA ILE A 23 14.67 -3.64 -23.92
C ILE A 23 15.81 -3.43 -22.94
N ASP A 24 16.12 -2.18 -22.61
CA ASP A 24 17.08 -1.85 -21.57
C ASP A 24 16.52 -2.14 -20.19
N TYR A 25 15.28 -1.71 -19.92
CA TYR A 25 14.49 -2.09 -18.76
C TYR A 25 13.01 -1.81 -19.02
N VAL A 26 12.14 -2.40 -18.18
CA VAL A 26 10.69 -2.20 -18.21
C VAL A 26 10.30 -1.22 -17.11
N PHE A 27 9.60 -0.16 -17.45
CA PHE A 27 8.88 0.66 -16.49
C PHE A 27 7.57 -0.05 -16.17
N ASN A 28 7.53 -0.76 -15.04
CA ASN A 28 6.39 -1.59 -14.65
C ASN A 28 5.29 -0.73 -14.04
N LEU A 29 4.18 -0.58 -14.76
CA LEU A 29 2.98 0.15 -14.33
C LEU A 29 1.80 -0.80 -14.03
N CYS A 30 2.06 -2.11 -13.94
CA CYS A 30 1.04 -3.11 -13.69
C CYS A 30 0.75 -3.18 -12.18
N ASP A 31 -0.15 -2.33 -11.69
CA ASP A 31 -0.58 -2.24 -10.29
C ASP A 31 -1.86 -3.05 -9.99
N GLU A 32 -2.63 -3.44 -11.01
CA GLU A 32 -3.81 -4.31 -10.83
C GLU A 32 -3.52 -5.81 -11.07
N GLY A 33 -2.25 -6.16 -11.34
CA GLY A 33 -1.82 -7.52 -11.53
C GLY A 33 -2.06 -8.09 -12.93
N PHE A 34 -1.47 -9.26 -13.18
CA PHE A 34 -1.60 -9.97 -14.45
C PHE A 34 -3.07 -10.35 -14.71
N ASN A 35 -3.61 -9.97 -15.85
CA ASN A 35 -5.03 -10.11 -16.24
C ASN A 35 -5.99 -9.35 -15.32
N ASN A 36 -5.55 -8.25 -14.72
CA ASN A 36 -6.34 -7.44 -13.77
C ASN A 36 -6.81 -8.26 -12.55
N GLU A 37 -5.97 -9.23 -12.14
CA GLU A 37 -6.19 -10.01 -10.93
C GLU A 37 -5.17 -9.56 -9.87
N ALA A 38 -5.58 -8.79 -8.87
CA ALA A 38 -4.72 -8.18 -7.85
C ALA A 38 -3.75 -9.17 -7.20
N ARG A 39 -4.18 -10.42 -6.94
CA ARG A 39 -3.30 -11.48 -6.41
C ARG A 39 -2.19 -11.92 -7.37
N LYS A 40 -2.27 -11.52 -8.63
CA LYS A 40 -1.27 -11.81 -9.66
C LYS A 40 -0.35 -10.61 -9.94
N GLU A 41 -0.34 -9.60 -9.09
CA GLU A 41 0.54 -8.44 -9.23
C GLU A 41 2.01 -8.87 -9.31
N LEU A 42 2.44 -9.79 -8.47
CA LEU A 42 3.79 -10.34 -8.46
C LEU A 42 4.18 -11.11 -9.74
N HIS A 43 3.22 -11.54 -10.56
CA HIS A 43 3.50 -12.38 -11.74
C HIS A 43 4.24 -11.64 -12.85
N VAL A 44 3.97 -10.34 -13.06
CA VAL A 44 4.67 -9.55 -14.06
C VAL A 44 6.15 -9.37 -13.69
N PRO A 45 6.51 -8.90 -12.47
CA PRO A 45 7.91 -8.89 -12.04
C PRO A 45 8.59 -10.27 -12.09
N ALA A 46 7.89 -11.34 -11.68
CA ALA A 46 8.44 -12.69 -11.76
C ALA A 46 8.76 -13.12 -13.20
N LEU A 47 7.89 -12.80 -14.15
CA LEU A 47 8.15 -13.04 -15.57
C LEU A 47 9.38 -12.26 -16.05
N LEU A 48 9.50 -10.98 -15.68
CA LEU A 48 10.63 -10.15 -16.05
C LEU A 48 11.95 -10.70 -15.48
N GLU A 49 11.96 -11.18 -14.22
CA GLU A 49 13.13 -11.84 -13.63
C GLU A 49 13.49 -13.15 -14.35
N MET A 50 12.51 -14.00 -14.68
CA MET A 50 12.76 -15.23 -15.47
C MET A 50 13.33 -14.92 -16.84
N LEU A 51 12.91 -13.82 -17.46
CA LEU A 51 13.42 -13.36 -18.75
C LEU A 51 14.76 -12.60 -18.62
N LYS A 52 15.23 -12.31 -17.40
CA LYS A 52 16.41 -11.47 -17.12
C LYS A 52 16.29 -10.08 -17.75
N ILE A 53 15.11 -9.48 -17.67
CA ILE A 53 14.82 -8.13 -18.07
C ILE A 53 14.77 -7.27 -16.81
N HIS A 54 15.53 -6.18 -16.77
CA HIS A 54 15.46 -5.21 -15.68
C HIS A 54 14.11 -4.49 -15.67
N TYR A 55 13.65 -4.07 -14.51
CA TYR A 55 12.37 -3.38 -14.37
C TYR A 55 12.36 -2.43 -13.17
N SER A 56 11.43 -1.46 -13.18
CA SER A 56 11.19 -0.56 -12.07
C SER A 56 10.32 -1.19 -11.00
N GLY A 57 10.53 -0.75 -9.76
CA GLY A 57 9.72 -1.16 -8.61
C GLY A 57 10.16 -2.49 -7.98
N SER A 58 9.37 -2.90 -7.03
CA SER A 58 9.66 -4.02 -6.15
C SER A 58 9.56 -5.38 -6.84
N GLY A 59 10.31 -6.35 -6.32
CA GLY A 59 10.33 -7.72 -6.83
C GLY A 59 9.14 -8.56 -6.39
N PRO A 60 8.96 -9.76 -6.97
CA PRO A 60 7.81 -10.61 -6.70
C PRO A 60 7.68 -11.02 -5.24
N GLN A 61 8.80 -11.22 -4.52
CA GLN A 61 8.79 -11.55 -3.10
C GLN A 61 8.26 -10.39 -2.27
N CYS A 62 8.71 -9.17 -2.54
CA CYS A 62 8.24 -7.97 -1.85
C CYS A 62 6.73 -7.78 -2.03
N LEU A 63 6.24 -7.89 -3.27
CA LEU A 63 4.82 -7.79 -3.58
C LEU A 63 4.02 -8.87 -2.85
N ALA A 64 4.51 -10.13 -2.84
CA ALA A 64 3.86 -11.23 -2.13
C ALA A 64 3.77 -10.98 -0.61
N TYR A 65 4.85 -10.48 0.01
CA TYR A 65 4.88 -10.17 1.44
C TYR A 65 3.93 -9.02 1.78
N CYS A 66 3.97 -7.94 1.01
CA CYS A 66 3.16 -6.75 1.29
C CYS A 66 1.68 -6.92 1.00
N TYR A 67 1.33 -7.87 0.13
CA TYR A 67 -0.07 -8.21 -0.17
C TYR A 67 -0.77 -8.93 1.01
N ASP A 68 0.00 -9.57 1.92
CA ASP A 68 -0.50 -10.20 3.15
C ASP A 68 -0.31 -9.24 4.34
N LYS A 69 -1.40 -8.57 4.75
CA LYS A 69 -1.38 -7.59 5.84
C LYS A 69 -0.95 -8.21 7.18
N SER A 70 -1.36 -9.44 7.45
CA SER A 70 -0.99 -10.14 8.70
C SER A 70 0.50 -10.49 8.74
N LEU A 71 1.07 -10.85 7.59
CA LEU A 71 2.50 -11.11 7.46
C LEU A 71 3.33 -9.84 7.71
N VAL A 72 2.97 -8.73 7.07
CA VAL A 72 3.62 -7.42 7.28
C VAL A 72 3.56 -7.01 8.75
N ARG A 73 2.40 -7.17 9.41
CA ARG A 73 2.23 -6.89 10.85
C ARG A 73 3.14 -7.77 11.70
N GLY A 74 3.28 -9.06 11.37
CA GLY A 74 4.18 -9.98 12.06
C GLY A 74 5.64 -9.54 11.94
N ILE A 75 6.08 -9.17 10.75
CA ILE A 75 7.42 -8.63 10.48
C ILE A 75 7.65 -7.32 11.25
N ALA A 76 6.69 -6.41 11.23
CA ALA A 76 6.79 -5.14 11.96
C ALA A 76 6.94 -5.36 13.48
N LYS A 77 6.13 -6.26 14.06
CA LYS A 77 6.25 -6.63 15.49
C LYS A 77 7.62 -7.20 15.85
N GLU A 78 8.19 -8.07 15.02
CA GLU A 78 9.53 -8.62 15.21
C GLU A 78 10.63 -7.53 15.19
N MET A 79 10.35 -6.41 14.52
CA MET A 79 11.27 -5.26 14.40
C MET A 79 10.98 -4.15 15.42
N ASP A 80 10.17 -4.41 16.44
CA ASP A 80 9.71 -3.45 17.45
C ASP A 80 8.98 -2.23 16.83
N ILE A 81 8.32 -2.43 15.69
CA ILE A 81 7.48 -1.42 15.03
C ILE A 81 6.03 -1.64 15.46
N PRO A 82 5.40 -0.65 16.12
CA PRO A 82 4.04 -0.79 16.61
C PRO A 82 3.02 -0.99 15.47
N VAL A 83 2.09 -1.91 15.67
CA VAL A 83 0.94 -2.17 14.81
C VAL A 83 -0.33 -2.21 15.67
N ALA A 84 -1.49 -2.06 15.05
CA ALA A 84 -2.77 -2.26 15.72
C ALA A 84 -2.85 -3.68 16.34
N ASP A 85 -3.48 -3.83 17.49
CA ASP A 85 -3.80 -5.15 18.01
C ASP A 85 -4.84 -5.81 17.11
N GLY A 86 -4.70 -7.10 16.86
CA GLY A 86 -5.58 -7.76 15.92
C GLY A 86 -5.40 -9.25 15.85
N ILE A 87 -6.41 -9.91 15.31
CA ILE A 87 -6.45 -11.35 15.09
C ILE A 87 -6.67 -11.66 13.61
N TYR A 88 -6.04 -12.73 13.17
CA TYR A 88 -6.22 -13.32 11.85
C TYR A 88 -7.25 -14.44 11.96
N ILE A 89 -8.31 -14.39 11.15
CA ILE A 89 -9.35 -15.41 11.11
C ILE A 89 -9.39 -16.09 9.76
N LYS A 90 -9.39 -17.43 9.78
CA LYS A 90 -9.50 -18.24 8.57
C LYS A 90 -10.94 -18.28 8.09
N GLN A 91 -11.14 -18.82 6.90
CA GLN A 91 -12.48 -18.98 6.32
C GLN A 91 -13.40 -19.87 7.16
N GLU A 92 -12.86 -20.91 7.74
CA GLU A 92 -13.56 -21.88 8.58
C GLU A 92 -13.80 -21.41 10.03
N ASP A 93 -13.13 -20.34 10.47
CA ASP A 93 -13.27 -19.81 11.82
C ASP A 93 -14.55 -18.96 11.92
N MET A 94 -15.68 -19.63 12.17
CA MET A 94 -17.00 -18.99 12.24
C MET A 94 -17.49 -18.70 13.66
N SER A 95 -16.73 -19.09 14.67
CA SER A 95 -17.13 -18.90 16.07
C SER A 95 -15.99 -18.37 16.91
N PHE A 96 -16.08 -17.12 17.33
CA PHE A 96 -15.29 -16.57 18.41
C PHE A 96 -16.21 -16.11 19.52
N THR A 97 -15.82 -16.39 20.75
CA THR A 97 -16.58 -16.06 21.94
C THR A 97 -16.17 -14.71 22.52
N PHE A 98 -14.97 -14.22 22.19
CA PHE A 98 -14.49 -12.92 22.62
C PHE A 98 -13.32 -12.43 21.74
N LEU A 99 -13.06 -11.12 21.76
CA LEU A 99 -11.86 -10.49 21.19
C LEU A 99 -10.86 -10.15 22.31
N PRO A 100 -9.54 -10.25 22.06
CA PRO A 100 -8.53 -9.90 23.06
C PRO A 100 -8.34 -8.38 23.22
N PHE A 101 -9.13 -7.56 22.55
CA PHE A 101 -9.13 -6.09 22.57
C PHE A 101 -10.56 -5.55 22.49
N ASN A 102 -10.72 -4.26 22.79
CA ASN A 102 -12.02 -3.63 22.94
C ASN A 102 -12.60 -3.16 21.58
N PHE A 103 -13.93 -3.08 21.50
CA PHE A 103 -14.61 -2.36 20.44
C PHE A 103 -14.42 -0.83 20.59
N PRO A 104 -14.51 -0.06 19.47
CA PRO A 104 -14.79 -0.52 18.12
C PRO A 104 -13.58 -1.22 17.49
N VAL A 105 -13.85 -2.14 16.55
CA VAL A 105 -12.84 -2.84 15.78
C VAL A 105 -13.04 -2.64 14.29
N LEU A 106 -11.98 -2.83 13.51
CA LEU A 106 -11.99 -2.81 12.05
C LEU A 106 -11.91 -4.23 11.52
N VAL A 107 -12.87 -4.61 10.69
CA VAL A 107 -12.85 -5.88 9.93
C VAL A 107 -12.43 -5.60 8.50
N LYS A 108 -11.41 -6.27 8.02
CA LYS A 108 -10.91 -6.08 6.65
C LYS A 108 -10.42 -7.38 6.01
N PRO A 109 -10.42 -7.49 4.68
CA PRO A 109 -9.69 -8.51 3.96
C PRO A 109 -8.21 -8.53 4.35
N ASN A 110 -7.66 -9.72 4.63
CA ASN A 110 -6.22 -9.84 4.90
C ASN A 110 -5.40 -9.61 3.64
N PHE A 111 -5.90 -10.06 2.50
CA PHE A 111 -5.33 -9.84 1.18
C PHE A 111 -6.18 -8.84 0.42
N GLY A 112 -5.54 -7.92 -0.29
CA GLY A 112 -6.24 -6.94 -1.10
C GLY A 112 -5.62 -5.56 -1.01
N ASP A 113 -5.87 -4.79 -2.02
CA ASP A 113 -5.47 -3.41 -2.21
C ASP A 113 -6.69 -2.50 -2.43
N SER A 114 -6.47 -1.24 -2.78
CA SER A 114 -7.51 -0.27 -3.15
C SER A 114 -8.72 -0.19 -2.22
N SER A 115 -8.55 -0.58 -0.95
CA SER A 115 -9.61 -0.65 0.07
C SER A 115 -10.76 -1.61 -0.27
N PHE A 116 -10.54 -2.62 -1.14
CA PHE A 116 -11.54 -3.62 -1.45
C PHE A 116 -12.08 -4.28 -0.18
N GLY A 117 -13.41 -4.34 -0.05
CA GLY A 117 -14.09 -4.91 1.12
C GLY A 117 -13.98 -4.11 2.41
N ILE A 118 -13.39 -2.88 2.37
CA ILE A 118 -13.32 -1.97 3.52
C ILE A 118 -14.31 -0.83 3.27
N THR A 119 -15.40 -0.82 4.03
CA THR A 119 -16.46 0.19 3.93
C THR A 119 -16.72 0.83 5.29
N GLN A 120 -17.61 1.82 5.35
CA GLN A 120 -18.04 2.37 6.65
C GLN A 120 -18.58 1.31 7.63
N LYS A 121 -19.15 0.20 7.12
CA LYS A 121 -19.62 -0.93 7.92
C LYS A 121 -18.47 -1.76 8.51
N SER A 122 -17.28 -1.67 7.96
CA SER A 122 -16.12 -2.41 8.46
C SER A 122 -15.67 -2.00 9.86
N VAL A 123 -16.12 -0.81 10.34
CA VAL A 123 -15.90 -0.37 11.71
C VAL A 123 -17.10 -0.79 12.55
N VAL A 124 -16.93 -1.80 13.37
CA VAL A 124 -18.00 -2.45 14.13
C VAL A 124 -17.86 -2.16 15.63
N LYS A 125 -19.01 -2.07 16.32
CA LYS A 125 -19.09 -1.60 17.71
C LYS A 125 -19.37 -2.72 18.71
N ASP A 126 -19.79 -3.88 18.23
CA ASP A 126 -20.12 -5.04 19.05
C ASP A 126 -19.99 -6.36 18.25
N MET A 127 -20.26 -7.47 18.92
CA MET A 127 -20.17 -8.81 18.34
C MET A 127 -21.23 -9.10 17.28
N GLU A 128 -22.41 -8.49 17.38
CA GLU A 128 -23.49 -8.69 16.42
C GLU A 128 -23.12 -8.04 15.07
N GLU A 129 -22.68 -6.78 15.11
CA GLU A 129 -22.14 -6.09 13.93
C GLU A 129 -20.94 -6.84 13.33
N LEU A 130 -20.03 -7.36 14.18
CA LEU A 130 -18.87 -8.12 13.75
C LEU A 130 -19.26 -9.35 12.93
N ILE A 131 -20.17 -10.16 13.43
CA ILE A 131 -20.66 -11.38 12.74
C ILE A 131 -21.36 -10.99 11.44
N SER A 132 -22.16 -9.93 11.45
CA SER A 132 -22.85 -9.43 10.26
C SER A 132 -21.88 -9.03 9.16
N VAL A 133 -20.84 -8.24 9.50
CA VAL A 133 -19.83 -7.78 8.52
C VAL A 133 -18.99 -8.93 7.97
N ILE A 134 -18.61 -9.90 8.80
CA ILE A 134 -17.92 -11.11 8.34
C ILE A 134 -18.80 -11.88 7.35
N SER A 135 -20.09 -12.02 7.66
CA SER A 135 -21.04 -12.69 6.76
C SER A 135 -21.21 -11.94 5.45
N GLU A 136 -21.32 -10.61 5.48
CA GLU A 136 -21.40 -9.77 4.28
C GLU A 136 -20.16 -9.93 3.39
N LEU A 137 -18.96 -9.85 3.97
CA LEU A 137 -17.71 -10.05 3.24
C LEU A 137 -17.62 -11.42 2.57
N ARG A 138 -18.13 -12.46 3.24
CA ARG A 138 -18.15 -13.84 2.72
C ARG A 138 -19.18 -14.02 1.62
N SER A 139 -20.41 -13.52 1.79
CA SER A 139 -21.54 -13.77 0.90
C SER A 139 -21.67 -12.77 -0.23
N GLU A 140 -21.60 -11.46 0.04
CA GLU A 140 -21.85 -10.42 -0.94
C GLU A 140 -20.61 -10.09 -1.76
N PHE A 141 -19.43 -10.05 -1.11
CA PHE A 141 -18.16 -9.78 -1.79
C PHE A 141 -17.45 -11.06 -2.27
N GLY A 142 -17.98 -12.26 -1.93
CA GLY A 142 -17.38 -13.54 -2.29
C GLY A 142 -15.95 -13.70 -1.77
N TYR A 143 -15.61 -13.02 -0.67
CA TYR A 143 -14.26 -13.05 -0.14
C TYR A 143 -13.97 -14.36 0.59
N GLU A 144 -13.30 -15.28 -0.08
CA GLU A 144 -13.01 -16.64 0.42
C GLU A 144 -11.72 -16.74 1.26
N TYR A 145 -10.94 -15.63 1.33
CA TYR A 145 -9.65 -15.63 2.01
C TYR A 145 -9.79 -15.19 3.49
N PRO A 146 -8.72 -15.37 4.30
CA PRO A 146 -8.72 -14.93 5.68
C PRO A 146 -9.00 -13.44 5.84
N LEU A 147 -9.66 -13.08 6.95
CA LEU A 147 -9.92 -11.71 7.36
C LEU A 147 -8.98 -11.32 8.49
N LEU A 148 -8.79 -10.03 8.64
CA LEU A 148 -8.08 -9.41 9.74
C LEU A 148 -9.06 -8.57 10.55
N ILE A 149 -9.16 -8.81 11.86
CA ILE A 149 -9.90 -7.98 12.79
C ILE A 149 -8.88 -7.24 13.64
N GLU A 150 -8.94 -5.92 13.64
CA GLU A 150 -7.99 -5.06 14.37
C GLU A 150 -8.73 -4.06 15.26
N GLU A 151 -8.07 -3.60 16.33
CA GLU A 151 -8.52 -2.41 17.04
C GLU A 151 -8.70 -1.24 16.06
N PHE A 152 -9.79 -0.49 16.19
CA PHE A 152 -10.01 0.68 15.36
C PHE A 152 -9.27 1.89 15.93
N LEU A 153 -8.22 2.32 15.26
CA LEU A 153 -7.43 3.49 15.64
C LEU A 153 -8.17 4.77 15.27
N ILE A 154 -8.21 5.75 16.16
CA ILE A 154 -9.05 6.95 16.02
C ILE A 154 -8.27 8.22 15.64
N GLY A 155 -6.95 8.19 15.71
CA GLY A 155 -6.08 9.33 15.40
C GLY A 155 -5.89 9.58 13.90
N ALA A 156 -4.92 10.43 13.58
CA ALA A 156 -4.57 10.80 12.20
C ALA A 156 -4.23 9.57 11.34
N ASP A 157 -4.75 9.55 10.14
CA ASP A 157 -4.49 8.54 9.10
C ASP A 157 -3.39 9.07 8.19
N ILE A 158 -2.21 8.48 8.26
CA ILE A 158 -0.95 9.06 7.79
C ILE A 158 -0.38 8.25 6.65
N SER A 159 0.10 8.92 5.61
CA SER A 159 0.87 8.28 4.55
C SER A 159 2.28 8.87 4.43
N VAL A 160 3.27 8.00 4.25
CA VAL A 160 4.69 8.33 4.05
C VAL A 160 5.17 7.72 2.74
N GLY A 161 5.66 8.56 1.84
CA GLY A 161 6.24 8.13 0.55
C GLY A 161 7.76 8.14 0.59
N ILE A 162 8.38 7.11 0.01
CA ILE A 162 9.82 7.04 -0.20
C ILE A 162 10.07 6.79 -1.67
N ILE A 163 10.99 7.56 -2.28
CA ILE A 163 11.50 7.35 -3.64
C ILE A 163 13.00 7.12 -3.55
N GLY A 164 13.51 6.15 -4.27
CA GLY A 164 14.92 5.77 -4.25
C GLY A 164 15.18 4.45 -3.55
N ASN A 165 16.44 4.18 -3.28
CA ASN A 165 16.91 2.92 -2.72
C ASN A 165 17.80 3.18 -1.49
N PRO A 166 17.22 3.19 -0.26
CA PRO A 166 17.98 3.35 0.98
C PRO A 166 19.00 2.21 1.18
N PRO A 167 20.17 2.47 1.77
CA PRO A 167 20.61 3.76 2.34
C PRO A 167 21.33 4.68 1.35
N GLU A 168 21.61 4.25 0.12
CA GLU A 168 22.55 4.92 -0.81
C GLU A 168 21.95 6.22 -1.36
N SER A 169 20.74 6.15 -1.88
CA SER A 169 20.06 7.30 -2.50
C SER A 169 18.57 7.17 -2.35
N TYR A 170 17.96 8.06 -1.56
CA TYR A 170 16.51 8.09 -1.38
C TYR A 170 16.03 9.47 -0.97
N LYS A 171 14.74 9.67 -1.15
CA LYS A 171 14.01 10.86 -0.73
C LYS A 171 12.76 10.41 0.04
N VAL A 172 12.55 10.99 1.21
CA VAL A 172 11.28 10.90 1.93
C VAL A 172 10.45 12.10 1.51
N LEU A 173 9.26 11.85 0.99
CA LEU A 173 8.32 12.90 0.61
C LEU A 173 7.65 13.49 1.85
N PRO A 174 7.10 14.72 1.77
CA PRO A 174 6.32 15.31 2.86
C PRO A 174 5.21 14.37 3.34
N ILE A 175 5.11 14.22 4.66
CA ILE A 175 4.07 13.39 5.26
C ILE A 175 2.72 14.07 5.09
N ILE A 176 1.70 13.28 4.74
CA ILE A 176 0.32 13.74 4.62
C ILE A 176 -0.59 12.95 5.56
N GLU A 177 -1.73 13.56 5.91
CA GLU A 177 -2.83 12.89 6.57
C GLU A 177 -4.13 13.03 5.77
N GLU A 178 -5.07 12.12 6.01
CA GLU A 178 -6.42 12.23 5.47
C GLU A 178 -7.27 13.15 6.37
N ASP A 179 -7.78 14.24 5.81
CA ASP A 179 -8.64 15.20 6.50
C ASP A 179 -10.09 14.74 6.49
N TYR A 180 -10.59 14.38 7.65
CA TYR A 180 -11.98 13.98 7.90
C TYR A 180 -12.87 15.13 8.40
N SER A 181 -12.43 16.38 8.31
CA SER A 181 -13.16 17.54 8.89
C SER A 181 -14.54 17.77 8.26
N GLU A 182 -14.70 17.43 6.97
CA GLU A 182 -15.98 17.54 6.25
C GLU A 182 -16.87 16.28 6.40
N LEU A 183 -16.38 15.22 7.07
CA LEU A 183 -17.16 14.00 7.27
C LEU A 183 -18.22 14.20 8.37
N PRO A 184 -19.46 13.72 8.19
CA PRO A 184 -20.47 13.69 9.25
C PRO A 184 -19.95 12.99 10.51
N LYS A 185 -20.27 13.54 11.70
CA LYS A 185 -19.70 13.09 12.98
C LYS A 185 -20.10 11.68 13.40
N ASP A 186 -21.21 11.18 12.88
CA ASP A 186 -21.76 9.85 13.11
C ASP A 186 -21.07 8.76 12.26
N LEU A 187 -20.30 9.17 11.23
CA LEU A 187 -19.57 8.25 10.39
C LEU A 187 -18.15 7.97 10.92
N PRO A 188 -17.69 6.72 10.83
CA PRO A 188 -16.32 6.39 11.23
C PRO A 188 -15.30 7.06 10.31
N LYS A 189 -14.23 7.57 10.88
CA LYS A 189 -13.13 8.18 10.13
C LYS A 189 -12.28 7.10 9.50
N ILE A 190 -12.61 6.71 8.28
CA ILE A 190 -11.92 5.66 7.53
C ILE A 190 -11.83 6.03 6.04
N CYS A 191 -10.68 5.81 5.42
CA CYS A 191 -10.47 5.97 3.98
C CYS A 191 -10.73 4.63 3.28
N GLY A 192 -12.01 4.22 3.24
CA GLY A 192 -12.46 2.96 2.67
C GLY A 192 -12.75 3.02 1.16
N TYR A 193 -13.46 2.01 0.68
CA TYR A 193 -13.89 1.88 -0.72
C TYR A 193 -14.69 3.11 -1.19
N GLU A 194 -15.59 3.62 -0.33
CA GLU A 194 -16.45 4.76 -0.66
C GLU A 194 -15.66 6.04 -0.95
N ALA A 195 -14.51 6.23 -0.29
CA ALA A 195 -13.65 7.40 -0.51
C ALA A 195 -12.95 7.38 -1.88
N LYS A 196 -12.77 6.21 -2.46
CA LYS A 196 -12.01 6.01 -3.70
C LYS A 196 -12.89 5.80 -4.93
N TRP A 197 -14.06 5.18 -4.74
CA TRP A 197 -14.85 4.65 -5.85
C TRP A 197 -16.29 5.14 -5.90
N LEU A 198 -16.76 5.87 -4.89
CA LEU A 198 -18.17 6.28 -4.81
C LEU A 198 -18.30 7.81 -4.70
N PRO A 199 -18.35 8.54 -5.85
CA PRO A 199 -18.43 10.01 -5.86
C PRO A 199 -19.65 10.61 -5.11
N THR A 200 -20.70 9.83 -4.92
CA THR A 200 -21.91 10.25 -4.18
C THR A 200 -21.78 10.08 -2.67
N SER A 201 -20.73 9.41 -2.20
CA SER A 201 -20.51 9.18 -0.76
C SER A 201 -19.98 10.45 -0.07
N PRO A 202 -20.36 10.69 1.21
CA PRO A 202 -19.74 11.71 2.05
C PRO A 202 -18.20 11.56 2.12
N TYR A 203 -17.70 10.35 2.05
CA TYR A 203 -16.27 10.02 2.07
C TYR A 203 -15.49 10.55 0.87
N TRP A 204 -16.14 10.84 -0.26
CA TRP A 204 -15.50 11.45 -1.43
C TRP A 204 -14.90 12.84 -1.14
N LYS A 205 -15.33 13.48 -0.05
CA LYS A 205 -14.83 14.79 0.38
C LYS A 205 -13.51 14.74 1.14
N ILE A 206 -13.04 13.56 1.51
CA ILE A 206 -11.75 13.37 2.19
C ILE A 206 -10.64 13.92 1.30
N LYS A 207 -9.75 14.70 1.90
CA LYS A 207 -8.60 15.31 1.23
C LYS A 207 -7.32 14.95 1.96
N SER A 208 -6.27 14.68 1.21
CA SER A 208 -4.95 14.52 1.77
C SER A 208 -4.33 15.91 2.00
N ILE A 209 -3.93 16.22 3.22
CA ILE A 209 -3.33 17.50 3.64
C ILE A 209 -1.96 17.28 4.27
N PRO A 210 -1.07 18.29 4.29
CA PRO A 210 0.21 18.19 4.98
C PRO A 210 0.02 17.95 6.47
N LEU A 211 0.79 17.03 7.05
CA LEU A 211 0.80 16.75 8.48
C LEU A 211 2.13 17.20 9.11
N ASN A 212 2.06 17.97 10.18
CA ASN A 212 3.21 18.31 11.00
C ASN A 212 3.16 17.50 12.31
N LEU A 213 4.05 16.55 12.45
CA LEU A 213 4.23 15.74 13.64
C LEU A 213 5.32 16.31 14.56
N PRO A 214 5.27 16.02 15.88
CA PRO A 214 6.43 16.24 16.73
C PRO A 214 7.67 15.56 16.15
N GLU A 215 8.84 16.19 16.26
CA GLU A 215 10.09 15.71 15.65
C GLU A 215 10.42 14.27 16.02
N GLU A 216 10.23 13.88 17.27
CA GLU A 216 10.46 12.52 17.75
C GLU A 216 9.56 11.51 17.02
N THR A 217 8.25 11.79 16.92
CA THR A 217 7.29 10.93 16.22
C THR A 217 7.59 10.85 14.73
N ASN A 218 7.91 12.00 14.12
CA ASN A 218 8.27 12.07 12.70
C ASN A 218 9.50 11.21 12.40
N ASN A 219 10.57 11.36 13.18
CA ASN A 219 11.80 10.60 13.03
C ASN A 219 11.55 9.10 13.24
N PHE A 220 10.79 8.72 14.27
CA PHE A 220 10.43 7.33 14.53
C PHE A 220 9.70 6.68 13.33
N ILE A 221 8.70 7.38 12.76
CA ILE A 221 7.96 6.88 11.59
C ILE A 221 8.90 6.70 10.39
N ILE A 222 9.72 7.71 10.07
CA ILE A 222 10.63 7.66 8.93
C ILE A 222 11.65 6.53 9.10
N GLU A 223 12.29 6.40 10.26
CA GLU A 223 13.25 5.32 10.53
C GLU A 223 12.62 3.95 10.43
N SER A 224 11.39 3.80 10.92
CA SER A 224 10.62 2.55 10.81
C SER A 224 10.29 2.22 9.36
N CYS A 225 9.89 3.21 8.56
CA CYS A 225 9.68 3.03 7.12
C CYS A 225 10.97 2.58 6.41
N LEU A 226 12.12 3.19 6.72
CA LEU A 226 13.42 2.82 6.15
C LEU A 226 13.86 1.41 6.55
N LYS A 227 13.59 0.99 7.79
CA LYS A 227 13.84 -0.38 8.26
C LYS A 227 12.98 -1.38 7.49
N LEU A 228 11.67 -1.11 7.37
CA LEU A 228 10.72 -1.96 6.64
C LEU A 228 11.03 -2.00 5.14
N PHE A 229 11.37 -0.87 4.54
CA PHE A 229 11.75 -0.79 3.13
C PHE A 229 12.85 -1.81 2.80
N ARG A 230 13.90 -1.86 3.62
CA ARG A 230 15.01 -2.82 3.47
C ARG A 230 14.61 -4.26 3.80
N ARG A 231 13.86 -4.46 4.90
CA ARG A 231 13.47 -5.80 5.37
C ARG A 231 12.53 -6.51 4.40
N LEU A 232 11.65 -5.75 3.75
CA LEU A 232 10.68 -6.24 2.77
C LEU A 232 11.23 -6.25 1.33
N GLU A 233 12.46 -5.79 1.14
CA GLU A 233 13.12 -5.70 -0.18
C GLU A 233 12.37 -4.77 -1.16
N CYS A 234 11.78 -3.69 -0.66
CA CYS A 234 11.20 -2.66 -1.51
C CYS A 234 12.27 -2.05 -2.42
N ARG A 235 11.86 -1.59 -3.60
CA ARG A 235 12.78 -1.00 -4.61
C ARG A 235 12.14 0.22 -5.24
N ASP A 236 12.97 1.24 -5.49
CA ASP A 236 12.70 2.44 -6.27
C ASP A 236 11.65 3.37 -5.69
N TYR A 237 10.59 2.87 -5.10
CA TYR A 237 9.55 3.64 -4.43
C TYR A 237 8.68 2.76 -3.55
N CYS A 238 8.05 3.37 -2.53
CA CYS A 238 7.10 2.69 -1.65
C CYS A 238 6.27 3.71 -0.89
N ARG A 239 5.03 3.35 -0.51
CA ARG A 239 4.20 4.10 0.42
C ARG A 239 3.94 3.26 1.67
N PHE A 240 4.02 3.90 2.83
CA PHE A 240 3.73 3.31 4.14
C PHE A 240 2.53 4.03 4.73
N ASP A 241 1.52 3.29 5.12
CA ASP A 241 0.32 3.86 5.71
C ASP A 241 0.30 3.56 7.21
N TRP A 242 0.11 4.61 7.99
CA TRP A 242 0.15 4.63 9.44
C TRP A 242 -1.13 5.23 10.01
N ARG A 243 -1.39 4.96 11.28
CA ARG A 243 -2.45 5.66 12.00
C ARG A 243 -2.05 5.89 13.45
N LEU A 244 -2.44 7.03 14.00
CA LEU A 244 -2.21 7.30 15.40
C LEU A 244 -3.29 6.62 16.26
N ASP A 245 -2.88 6.10 17.43
CA ASP A 245 -3.82 5.64 18.45
C ASP A 245 -4.41 6.83 19.26
N SER A 246 -5.22 6.54 20.26
CA SER A 246 -5.82 7.56 21.15
C SER A 246 -4.79 8.37 21.96
N ASN A 247 -3.56 7.88 22.08
CA ASN A 247 -2.47 8.54 22.81
C ASN A 247 -1.47 9.21 21.84
N ASN A 248 -1.82 9.33 20.55
CA ASN A 248 -0.97 9.81 19.46
C ASN A 248 0.29 8.96 19.20
N ASN A 249 0.29 7.68 19.57
CA ASN A 249 1.37 6.78 19.18
C ASN A 249 1.13 6.25 17.78
N PRO A 250 2.15 6.25 16.90
CA PRO A 250 2.01 5.76 15.55
C PRO A 250 1.95 4.23 15.51
N LYS A 251 1.01 3.71 14.73
CA LYS A 251 0.82 2.28 14.44
C LYS A 251 0.86 2.08 12.94
N LEU A 252 1.69 1.16 12.46
CA LEU A 252 1.74 0.80 11.04
C LEU A 252 0.46 0.05 10.66
N LEU A 253 -0.14 0.41 9.53
CA LEU A 253 -1.30 -0.25 8.94
C LEU A 253 -0.91 -1.20 7.82
N GLU A 254 -0.14 -0.70 6.84
CA GLU A 254 0.28 -1.47 5.67
C GLU A 254 1.50 -0.87 4.98
N VAL A 255 2.13 -1.66 4.12
CA VAL A 255 3.23 -1.26 3.24
C VAL A 255 2.81 -1.50 1.80
N ASN A 256 2.87 -0.46 0.99
CA ASN A 256 2.46 -0.48 -0.41
C ASN A 256 3.70 -0.32 -1.31
N PRO A 257 4.30 -1.42 -1.82
CA PRO A 257 5.52 -1.38 -2.63
C PRO A 257 5.26 -0.99 -4.09
N ASN A 258 4.00 -0.93 -4.50
CA ASN A 258 3.58 -0.49 -5.83
C ASN A 258 2.31 0.37 -5.72
N PRO A 259 2.38 1.53 -5.03
CA PRO A 259 1.23 2.41 -4.87
C PRO A 259 0.83 3.03 -6.20
N GLY A 260 -0.48 3.26 -6.40
CA GLY A 260 -1.05 3.74 -7.64
C GLY A 260 -0.35 4.95 -8.28
N TRP A 261 -0.20 4.90 -9.58
CA TRP A 261 0.57 5.82 -10.44
C TRP A 261 -0.22 7.02 -10.94
N CYS A 262 -1.48 7.16 -10.56
CA CYS A 262 -2.33 8.22 -11.06
C CYS A 262 -1.85 9.61 -10.59
N TRP A 263 -2.14 10.62 -11.42
CA TRP A 263 -1.75 12.02 -11.19
C TRP A 263 -2.34 12.65 -9.92
N ASP A 264 -3.32 12.00 -9.30
CA ASP A 264 -3.96 12.33 -8.01
C ASP A 264 -3.65 11.32 -6.89
N GLY A 265 -2.75 10.36 -7.14
CA GLY A 265 -2.27 9.41 -6.15
C GLY A 265 -1.48 10.06 -5.01
N HIS A 266 -1.34 9.38 -3.89
CA HIS A 266 -0.70 9.92 -2.68
C HIS A 266 0.75 10.36 -2.91
N LEU A 267 1.59 9.57 -3.62
CA LEU A 267 2.96 9.97 -3.92
C LEU A 267 3.01 11.30 -4.68
N VAL A 268 2.09 11.50 -5.63
CA VAL A 268 2.02 12.75 -6.41
C VAL A 268 1.52 13.90 -5.56
N LYS A 269 0.54 13.68 -4.67
CA LYS A 269 0.07 14.70 -3.72
C LYS A 269 1.21 15.15 -2.80
N MET A 270 1.97 14.20 -2.24
CA MET A 270 3.15 14.49 -1.41
C MET A 270 4.21 15.29 -2.19
N ALA A 271 4.53 14.87 -3.41
CA ALA A 271 5.52 15.54 -4.27
C ALA A 271 5.11 17.00 -4.61
N LYS A 272 3.83 17.24 -4.86
CA LYS A 272 3.29 18.58 -5.11
C LYS A 272 3.51 19.54 -3.94
N LEU A 273 3.57 19.08 -2.69
CA LEU A 273 3.86 19.90 -1.52
C LEU A 273 5.29 20.45 -1.53
N GLU A 274 6.21 19.79 -2.22
CA GLU A 274 7.57 20.28 -2.48
C GLU A 274 7.72 20.99 -3.85
N GLY A 275 6.61 21.22 -4.55
CA GLY A 275 6.65 21.84 -5.88
C GLY A 275 7.13 20.91 -7.00
N ILE A 276 7.19 19.60 -6.75
CA ILE A 276 7.58 18.60 -7.75
C ILE A 276 6.37 18.28 -8.63
N SER A 277 6.56 18.42 -9.95
CA SER A 277 5.51 18.09 -10.93
C SER A 277 5.32 16.56 -11.07
N TYR A 278 4.17 16.16 -11.63
CA TYR A 278 3.92 14.74 -11.92
C TYR A 278 4.99 14.12 -12.82
N SER A 279 5.42 14.82 -13.87
CA SER A 279 6.49 14.35 -14.75
C SER A 279 7.82 14.18 -14.00
N ASN A 280 8.14 15.09 -13.09
CA ASN A 280 9.40 15.04 -12.35
C ASN A 280 9.41 13.88 -11.34
N ILE A 281 8.28 13.56 -10.69
CA ILE A 281 8.22 12.40 -9.78
C ILE A 281 8.41 11.09 -10.56
N ILE A 282 7.82 10.98 -11.75
CA ILE A 282 8.05 9.83 -12.63
C ILE A 282 9.54 9.73 -13.02
N GLU A 283 10.15 10.87 -13.36
CA GLU A 283 11.58 10.91 -13.67
C GLU A 283 12.46 10.52 -12.49
N GLU A 284 12.14 10.94 -11.26
CA GLU A 284 12.86 10.53 -10.05
C GLU A 284 12.79 9.01 -9.82
N ILE A 285 11.64 8.40 -10.06
CA ILE A 285 11.47 6.95 -9.95
C ILE A 285 12.26 6.20 -11.04
N LEU A 286 12.24 6.68 -12.29
CA LEU A 286 13.05 6.13 -13.36
C LEU A 286 14.55 6.21 -13.02
N LYS A 287 15.02 7.35 -12.52
CA LYS A 287 16.42 7.52 -12.07
C LYS A 287 16.77 6.58 -10.91
N ALA A 288 15.85 6.35 -9.97
CA ALA A 288 16.08 5.39 -8.88
C ALA A 288 16.30 3.98 -9.43
N THR A 289 15.48 3.57 -10.41
CA THR A 289 15.64 2.30 -11.13
C THR A 289 16.98 2.22 -11.87
N GLU A 290 17.30 3.22 -12.67
CA GLU A 290 18.51 3.28 -13.49
C GLU A 290 19.79 3.21 -12.63
N ASN A 291 19.80 3.92 -11.50
CA ASN A 291 20.89 3.86 -10.53
C ASN A 291 21.03 2.46 -9.92
N ARG A 292 19.92 1.83 -9.53
CA ARG A 292 19.91 0.49 -8.94
C ARG A 292 20.42 -0.58 -9.91
N ILE A 293 20.05 -0.49 -11.20
CA ILE A 293 20.50 -1.47 -12.21
C ILE A 293 21.86 -1.12 -12.82
N GLY A 294 22.44 0.01 -12.46
CA GLY A 294 23.76 0.44 -12.97
C GLY A 294 23.77 0.83 -14.44
N LEU A 295 22.62 1.27 -14.99
CA LEU A 295 22.49 1.51 -16.44
C LEU A 295 23.48 2.54 -16.98
N PHE A 296 23.87 3.54 -16.18
CA PHE A 296 24.78 4.62 -16.57
C PHE A 296 26.18 4.54 -15.91
N GLN A 297 26.48 3.52 -15.11
CA GLN A 297 27.78 3.41 -14.44
C GLN A 297 28.91 2.90 -15.34
N ASN A 298 28.61 2.45 -16.57
CA ASN A 298 29.59 1.86 -17.49
C ASN A 298 30.23 2.89 -18.48
N ASN A 299 30.05 4.19 -18.25
CA ASN A 299 30.58 5.26 -19.12
C ASN A 299 31.68 6.12 -18.45
N ILE A 300 32.47 5.54 -17.52
CA ILE A 300 33.68 6.18 -16.96
C ILE A 300 34.89 5.31 -17.25
#